data_df72bfddde57e672debec9da47220606
#
_entry.id   df72bfddde57e672debec9da47220606
#
_cell.length_a   1.000
_cell.length_b   1.000
_cell.length_c   1.000
_cell.angle_alpha   90.00
_cell.angle_beta   90.00
_cell.angle_gamma   90.00
#
_symmetry.space_group_name_H-M   'P 1'
#
loop_
_entity.id
_entity.type
_entity.pdbx_description
1 polymer ?
#
loop_
_entity_poly.entity_id
_entity_poly.type
_entity_poly.pdbx_seq_one_letter_code
_entity_poly.pdbx_strand_id
1 'polypeptide(L)'
;MLGPARLGQLTALLAVLALAGCAGQAADPAEPGERRSARVTKHTDGDTLWLSGIGKVRLIGVDTPEVYGAAECYGREASAFVERTLPLGSEVRYRLGVDERDRYGRALAYVWLRDGRLLNRLLAARGYAQPLTVPPNVEYEDVFVDATRRAREAGRGLWGRGGCAAR
;
A
#
# COMPACT_ATOMS: atom_id res chain seq x y z
N MET A 1 -63.65 1.36 -68.43
CA MET A 1 -63.34 0.28 -67.46
C MET A 1 -61.98 0.64 -66.92
N LEU A 2 -61.92 1.11 -65.65
CA LEU A 2 -60.74 1.67 -65.01
C LEU A 2 -59.89 0.52 -64.40
N GLY A 3 -58.63 0.48 -64.74
CA GLY A 3 -57.66 -0.40 -64.07
C GLY A 3 -57.06 0.22 -62.82
N PRO A 4 -56.67 -0.55 -61.81
CA PRO A 4 -56.26 -0.01 -60.51
C PRO A 4 -54.79 0.44 -60.48
N ALA A 5 -54.61 1.57 -59.79
CA ALA A 5 -53.33 2.20 -59.53
C ALA A 5 -52.45 1.34 -58.58
N ARG A 6 -51.22 1.15 -58.97
CA ARG A 6 -50.18 0.55 -58.09
C ARG A 6 -49.64 1.55 -57.14
N LEU A 7 -49.86 1.36 -55.83
CA LEU A 7 -49.28 2.11 -54.74
C LEU A 7 -47.87 1.65 -54.55
N GLY A 8 -46.90 2.53 -54.82
CA GLY A 8 -45.49 2.28 -54.57
C GLY A 8 -45.19 2.43 -53.08
N GLN A 9 -44.66 1.36 -52.50
CA GLN A 9 -44.12 1.39 -51.12
C GLN A 9 -42.77 2.06 -51.12
N LEU A 10 -42.67 3.26 -50.52
CA LEU A 10 -41.42 3.90 -50.13
C LEU A 10 -40.94 3.20 -48.85
N THR A 11 -39.92 2.36 -48.97
CA THR A 11 -39.16 1.85 -47.81
C THR A 11 -38.18 2.95 -47.36
N ALA A 12 -38.53 3.64 -46.30
CA ALA A 12 -37.62 4.55 -45.62
C ALA A 12 -36.55 3.75 -44.85
N LEU A 13 -35.31 3.83 -45.32
CA LEU A 13 -34.13 3.25 -44.66
C LEU A 13 -33.72 4.19 -43.53
N LEU A 14 -34.08 3.88 -42.30
CA LEU A 14 -33.59 4.56 -41.11
C LEU A 14 -32.16 4.12 -40.85
N ALA A 15 -31.18 4.96 -41.20
CA ALA A 15 -29.81 4.78 -40.80
C ALA A 15 -29.68 5.15 -39.32
N VAL A 16 -29.59 4.15 -38.47
CA VAL A 16 -29.23 4.34 -37.03
C VAL A 16 -27.74 4.64 -36.96
N LEU A 17 -27.41 5.92 -36.77
CA LEU A 17 -26.08 6.35 -36.43
C LEU A 17 -25.79 5.92 -34.98
N ALA A 18 -25.03 4.83 -34.79
CA ALA A 18 -24.48 4.45 -33.51
C ALA A 18 -23.36 5.45 -33.14
N LEU A 19 -23.71 6.44 -32.32
CA LEU A 19 -22.74 7.25 -31.61
C LEU A 19 -22.02 6.34 -30.60
N ALA A 20 -20.85 5.83 -30.98
CA ALA A 20 -19.92 5.25 -30.04
C ALA A 20 -19.45 6.36 -29.10
N GLY A 21 -20.16 6.55 -28.00
CA GLY A 21 -19.72 7.37 -26.88
C GLY A 21 -18.47 6.73 -26.31
N CYS A 22 -17.31 7.36 -26.53
CA CYS A 22 -16.14 7.16 -25.67
C CYS A 22 -16.56 7.55 -24.26
N ALA A 23 -16.98 6.58 -23.46
CA ALA A 23 -17.05 6.73 -22.02
C ALA A 23 -15.60 6.95 -21.57
N GLY A 24 -15.21 8.22 -21.45
CA GLY A 24 -14.02 8.60 -20.72
C GLY A 24 -14.18 8.01 -19.33
N GLN A 25 -13.35 7.03 -19.00
CA GLN A 25 -13.19 6.59 -17.64
C GLN A 25 -12.80 7.84 -16.85
N ALA A 26 -13.71 8.32 -16.03
CA ALA A 26 -13.39 9.33 -15.05
C ALA A 26 -12.22 8.74 -14.25
N ALA A 27 -11.04 9.36 -14.36
CA ALA A 27 -9.94 9.05 -13.48
C ALA A 27 -10.48 9.26 -12.06
N ASP A 28 -10.37 8.25 -11.21
CA ASP A 28 -10.63 8.40 -9.79
C ASP A 28 -9.90 9.66 -9.32
N PRO A 29 -10.54 10.51 -8.48
CA PRO A 29 -9.89 11.69 -7.94
C PRO A 29 -8.55 11.24 -7.36
N ALA A 30 -7.46 11.81 -7.89
CA ALA A 30 -6.12 11.47 -7.47
C ALA A 30 -6.05 11.60 -5.94
N GLU A 31 -5.94 10.46 -5.26
CA GLU A 31 -5.64 10.42 -3.83
C GLU A 31 -4.42 11.31 -3.59
N PRO A 32 -4.34 12.10 -2.51
CA PRO A 32 -3.20 12.98 -2.27
C PRO A 32 -1.90 12.16 -2.29
N GLY A 33 -1.07 12.39 -3.30
CA GLY A 33 0.18 11.68 -3.57
C GLY A 33 0.01 10.41 -4.42
N GLU A 34 0.41 10.50 -5.68
CA GLU A 34 0.43 9.37 -6.62
C GLU A 34 1.32 8.24 -6.11
N ARG A 35 0.82 7.00 -6.12
CA ARG A 35 1.61 5.81 -5.80
C ARG A 35 2.60 5.53 -6.92
N ARG A 36 3.89 5.60 -6.63
CA ARG A 36 4.98 5.30 -7.55
C ARG A 36 5.41 3.84 -7.41
N SER A 37 5.92 3.26 -8.48
CA SER A 37 6.46 1.89 -8.47
C SER A 37 7.95 1.90 -8.20
N ALA A 38 8.43 0.89 -7.46
CA ALA A 38 9.84 0.67 -7.20
C ALA A 38 10.12 -0.83 -6.98
N ARG A 39 11.40 -1.20 -6.89
CA ARG A 39 11.85 -2.55 -6.52
C ARG A 39 12.63 -2.49 -5.21
N VAL A 40 12.45 -3.52 -4.39
CA VAL A 40 13.25 -3.71 -3.18
C VAL A 40 14.67 -4.06 -3.57
N THR A 41 15.65 -3.27 -3.15
CA THR A 41 17.08 -3.48 -3.48
C THR A 41 17.91 -3.94 -2.29
N LYS A 42 17.47 -3.63 -1.05
CA LYS A 42 18.15 -4.05 0.19
C LYS A 42 17.18 -3.98 1.37
N HIS A 43 17.35 -4.85 2.35
CA HIS A 43 16.72 -4.75 3.67
C HIS A 43 17.72 -4.16 4.68
N THR A 44 17.23 -3.42 5.67
CA THR A 44 18.02 -2.98 6.80
C THR A 44 17.48 -3.64 8.08
N ASP A 45 16.20 -3.44 8.37
CA ASP A 45 15.47 -4.00 9.50
C ASP A 45 13.98 -4.15 9.16
N GLY A 46 13.11 -4.31 10.16
CA GLY A 46 11.68 -4.55 9.93
C GLY A 46 10.91 -3.34 9.39
N ASP A 47 11.37 -2.12 9.57
CA ASP A 47 10.68 -0.92 9.10
C ASP A 47 11.54 -0.02 8.20
N THR A 48 12.74 -0.49 7.87
CA THR A 48 13.67 0.24 7.02
C THR A 48 14.19 -0.65 5.89
N LEU A 49 13.92 -0.23 4.66
CA LEU A 49 14.35 -0.95 3.45
C LEU A 49 14.86 0.02 2.38
N TRP A 50 15.41 -0.49 1.30
CA TRP A 50 15.89 0.30 0.18
C TRP A 50 15.04 0.01 -1.05
N LEU A 51 14.60 1.09 -1.69
CA LEU A 51 13.83 1.03 -2.93
C LEU A 51 14.60 1.69 -4.07
N SER A 52 14.50 1.09 -5.27
CA SER A 52 15.09 1.63 -6.47
C SER A 52 14.57 3.05 -6.73
N GLY A 53 15.47 3.95 -7.14
CA GLY A 53 15.14 5.34 -7.48
C GLY A 53 15.00 6.31 -6.31
N ILE A 54 14.72 5.84 -5.07
CA ILE A 54 14.57 6.73 -3.90
C ILE A 54 15.53 6.45 -2.75
N GLY A 55 16.21 5.30 -2.75
CA GLY A 55 17.21 4.95 -1.74
C GLY A 55 16.62 4.36 -0.46
N LYS A 56 17.16 4.76 0.69
CA LYS A 56 16.75 4.26 2.01
C LYS A 56 15.39 4.83 2.41
N VAL A 57 14.46 3.94 2.75
CA VAL A 57 13.06 4.25 3.09
C VAL A 57 12.78 3.79 4.52
N ARG A 58 12.19 4.67 5.34
CA ARG A 58 11.60 4.38 6.65
C ARG A 58 10.09 4.32 6.50
N LEU A 59 9.48 3.24 6.93
CA LEU A 59 8.04 3.08 6.93
C LEU A 59 7.38 4.04 7.92
N ILE A 60 6.39 4.80 7.45
CA ILE A 60 5.63 5.74 8.27
C ILE A 60 4.67 5.00 9.19
N GLY A 61 4.51 5.52 10.41
CA GLY A 61 3.45 5.14 11.34
C GLY A 61 3.66 3.82 12.09
N VAL A 62 4.79 3.15 11.87
CA VAL A 62 5.14 1.90 12.54
C VAL A 62 6.59 1.91 12.99
N ASP A 63 6.87 1.20 14.09
CA ASP A 63 8.18 1.04 14.67
C ASP A 63 8.41 -0.42 15.03
N THR A 64 9.44 -1.01 14.45
CA THR A 64 9.83 -2.38 14.73
C THR A 64 11.00 -2.40 15.71
N PRO A 65 11.15 -3.45 16.55
CA PRO A 65 12.31 -3.56 17.41
C PRO A 65 13.60 -3.58 16.59
N GLU A 66 14.64 -2.93 17.13
CA GLU A 66 15.94 -2.78 16.47
C GLU A 66 16.68 -4.11 16.36
N VAL A 67 17.39 -4.29 15.24
CA VAL A 67 18.23 -5.48 14.96
C VAL A 67 19.71 -5.19 15.22
N TYR A 68 20.11 -3.92 15.08
CA TYR A 68 21.50 -3.47 15.18
C TYR A 68 21.79 -2.76 16.51
N GLY A 69 23.04 -2.81 16.96
CA GLY A 69 23.45 -2.24 18.24
C GLY A 69 23.00 -3.12 19.40
N ALA A 70 22.27 -2.57 20.35
CA ALA A 70 21.57 -3.34 21.37
C ALA A 70 20.32 -3.98 20.72
N ALA A 71 20.47 -5.14 20.14
CA ALA A 71 19.37 -5.85 19.48
C ALA A 71 18.19 -6.04 20.43
N GLU A 72 17.04 -5.57 20.01
CA GLU A 72 15.81 -5.64 20.79
C GLU A 72 15.12 -7.00 20.58
N CYS A 73 14.33 -7.39 21.59
CA CYS A 73 13.50 -8.57 21.52
C CYS A 73 12.55 -8.48 20.31
N TYR A 74 12.47 -9.54 19.52
CA TYR A 74 11.64 -9.66 18.32
C TYR A 74 12.08 -8.86 17.08
N GLY A 75 13.22 -8.16 17.12
CA GLY A 75 13.73 -7.41 15.97
C GLY A 75 14.08 -8.31 14.79
N ARG A 76 14.75 -9.46 15.06
CA ARG A 76 15.11 -10.44 14.01
C ARG A 76 13.89 -11.04 13.34
N GLU A 77 12.84 -11.33 14.10
CA GLU A 77 11.58 -11.89 13.61
C GLU A 77 10.85 -10.87 12.72
N ALA A 78 10.85 -9.59 13.10
CA ALA A 78 10.27 -8.51 12.31
C ALA A 78 11.03 -8.33 10.99
N SER A 79 12.36 -8.28 11.02
CA SER A 79 13.21 -8.18 9.84
C SER A 79 13.01 -9.39 8.90
N ALA A 80 13.07 -10.61 9.44
CA ALA A 80 12.86 -11.84 8.68
C ALA A 80 11.44 -11.91 8.07
N PHE A 81 10.42 -11.32 8.72
CA PHE A 81 9.08 -11.23 8.16
C PHE A 81 9.07 -10.34 6.92
N VAL A 82 9.72 -9.18 6.95
CA VAL A 82 9.79 -8.27 5.79
C VAL A 82 10.57 -8.92 4.65
N GLU A 83 11.70 -9.54 4.93
CA GLU A 83 12.52 -10.25 3.93
C GLU A 83 11.74 -11.36 3.21
N ARG A 84 10.94 -12.15 3.94
CA ARG A 84 10.07 -13.18 3.34
C ARG A 84 8.88 -12.60 2.58
N THR A 85 8.34 -11.47 3.04
CA THR A 85 7.17 -10.83 2.43
C THR A 85 7.53 -10.08 1.16
N LEU A 86 8.71 -9.48 1.13
CA LEU A 86 9.26 -8.69 0.05
C LEU A 86 10.72 -9.13 -0.24
N PRO A 87 10.98 -10.29 -0.85
CA PRO A 87 12.32 -10.66 -1.28
C PRO A 87 12.97 -9.59 -2.16
N LEU A 88 14.29 -9.57 -2.24
CA LEU A 88 15.01 -8.64 -3.13
C LEU A 88 14.50 -8.74 -4.57
N GLY A 89 14.33 -7.61 -5.23
CA GLY A 89 13.73 -7.49 -6.56
C GLY A 89 12.21 -7.42 -6.58
N SER A 90 11.52 -7.62 -5.44
CA SER A 90 10.05 -7.50 -5.37
C SER A 90 9.59 -6.13 -5.83
N GLU A 91 8.55 -6.11 -6.66
CA GLU A 91 7.86 -4.88 -7.03
C GLU A 91 6.94 -4.42 -5.91
N VAL A 92 7.02 -3.16 -5.60
CA VAL A 92 6.17 -2.47 -4.63
C VAL A 92 5.62 -1.19 -5.23
N ARG A 93 4.52 -0.70 -4.68
CA ARG A 93 4.13 0.70 -4.84
C ARG A 93 4.41 1.44 -3.55
N TYR A 94 4.80 2.69 -3.65
CA TYR A 94 5.03 3.54 -2.49
C TYR A 94 4.44 4.92 -2.70
N ARG A 95 4.14 5.59 -1.61
CA ARG A 95 3.76 7.00 -1.56
C ARG A 95 4.51 7.65 -0.42
N LEU A 96 5.11 8.78 -0.71
CA LEU A 96 5.79 9.59 0.29
C LEU A 96 4.77 10.23 1.25
N GLY A 97 5.18 10.52 2.46
CA GLY A 97 4.40 11.28 3.41
C GLY A 97 4.32 12.76 3.07
N VAL A 98 3.65 13.53 3.92
CA VAL A 98 3.64 15.02 3.86
C VAL A 98 5.06 15.54 4.04
N ASP A 99 5.74 15.11 5.12
CA ASP A 99 7.20 15.20 5.21
C ASP A 99 7.78 14.00 4.49
N GLU A 100 8.47 14.26 3.37
CA GLU A 100 9.00 13.22 2.50
C GLU A 100 10.29 12.59 3.03
N ARG A 101 11.02 13.27 3.92
CA ARG A 101 12.29 12.80 4.47
C ARG A 101 12.45 13.13 5.94
N ASP A 102 13.14 12.25 6.65
CA ASP A 102 13.54 12.52 8.03
C ASP A 102 14.89 13.26 8.11
N ARG A 103 15.27 13.60 9.35
CA ARG A 103 16.54 14.28 9.66
C ARG A 103 17.79 13.49 9.24
N TYR A 104 17.67 12.20 8.98
CA TYR A 104 18.75 11.32 8.53
C TYR A 104 18.76 11.15 7.01
N GLY A 105 17.89 11.85 6.27
CA GLY A 105 17.76 11.80 4.83
C GLY A 105 17.01 10.56 4.30
N ARG A 106 16.45 9.70 5.17
CA ARG A 106 15.63 8.56 4.75
C ARG A 106 14.32 9.08 4.16
N ALA A 107 13.87 8.50 3.06
CA ALA A 107 12.54 8.77 2.53
C ALA A 107 11.48 8.19 3.50
N LEU A 108 10.46 8.96 3.82
CA LEU A 108 9.33 8.55 4.66
C LEU A 108 8.19 8.10 3.75
N ALA A 109 7.79 6.83 3.82
CA ALA A 109 6.81 6.30 2.89
C ALA A 109 5.83 5.29 3.49
N TYR A 110 4.67 5.22 2.85
CA TYR A 110 3.74 4.10 2.88
C TYR A 110 4.09 3.16 1.72
N VAL A 111 4.16 1.86 1.98
CA VAL A 111 4.61 0.87 0.98
C VAL A 111 3.55 -0.22 0.82
N TRP A 112 3.09 -0.43 -0.41
CA TRP A 112 2.11 -1.46 -0.77
C TRP A 112 2.79 -2.60 -1.52
N LEU A 113 2.43 -3.82 -1.15
CA LEU A 113 2.76 -5.03 -1.87
C LEU A 113 2.03 -5.03 -3.24
N ARG A 114 2.46 -5.91 -4.13
CA ARG A 114 1.83 -6.09 -5.45
C ARG A 114 0.34 -6.46 -5.37
N ASP A 115 -0.05 -7.18 -4.31
CA ASP A 115 -1.44 -7.57 -4.05
C ASP A 115 -2.29 -6.46 -3.40
N GLY A 116 -1.75 -5.26 -3.25
CA GLY A 116 -2.43 -4.08 -2.69
C GLY A 116 -2.39 -3.99 -1.16
N ARG A 117 -1.85 -4.96 -0.43
CA ARG A 117 -1.72 -4.86 1.02
C ARG A 117 -0.69 -3.81 1.42
N LEU A 118 -1.02 -2.98 2.39
CA LEU A 118 -0.11 -1.99 2.97
C LEU A 118 0.86 -2.69 3.95
N LEU A 119 2.17 -2.66 3.65
CA LEU A 119 3.21 -3.30 4.47
C LEU A 119 3.22 -2.75 5.89
N ASN A 120 3.13 -1.43 6.04
CA ASN A 120 3.07 -0.75 7.34
C ASN A 120 1.97 -1.35 8.23
N ARG A 121 0.74 -1.46 7.70
CA ARG A 121 -0.38 -2.08 8.42
C ARG A 121 -0.16 -3.57 8.67
N LEU A 122 0.46 -4.28 7.72
CA LEU A 122 0.70 -5.71 7.84
C LEU A 122 1.65 -6.01 9.01
N LEU A 123 2.69 -5.21 9.20
CA LEU A 123 3.61 -5.30 10.34
C LEU A 123 2.87 -5.11 11.67
N ALA A 124 2.05 -4.06 11.79
CA ALA A 124 1.23 -3.81 12.97
C ALA A 124 0.25 -4.97 13.23
N ALA A 125 -0.50 -5.41 12.22
CA ALA A 125 -1.52 -6.45 12.35
C ALA A 125 -0.96 -7.85 12.69
N ARG A 126 0.30 -8.11 12.34
CA ARG A 126 1.01 -9.35 12.68
C ARG A 126 1.76 -9.27 13.99
N GLY A 127 1.80 -8.08 14.63
CA GLY A 127 2.49 -7.86 15.89
C GLY A 127 4.01 -7.76 15.76
N TYR A 128 4.50 -7.36 14.60
CA TYR A 128 5.92 -7.10 14.38
C TYR A 128 6.33 -5.65 14.63
N ALA A 129 5.36 -4.76 14.76
CA ALA A 129 5.60 -3.33 14.99
C ALA A 129 4.61 -2.75 16.00
N GLN A 130 5.04 -1.69 16.68
CA GLN A 130 4.19 -0.78 17.44
C GLN A 130 3.81 0.41 16.57
N PRO A 131 2.69 1.12 16.87
CA PRO A 131 2.38 2.36 16.17
C PRO A 131 3.35 3.46 16.63
N LEU A 132 3.84 4.25 15.68
CA LEU A 132 4.66 5.43 15.91
C LEU A 132 4.17 6.58 15.05
N THR A 133 3.34 7.45 15.63
CA THR A 133 2.81 8.62 14.94
C THR A 133 3.75 9.80 15.08
N VAL A 134 4.19 10.33 13.95
CA VAL A 134 5.03 11.53 13.88
C VAL A 134 4.37 12.54 12.92
N PRO A 135 3.77 13.63 13.44
CA PRO A 135 3.21 14.67 12.58
C PRO A 135 4.29 15.28 11.66
N PRO A 136 3.93 15.68 10.42
CA PRO A 136 2.56 15.72 9.87
C PRO A 136 2.10 14.40 9.21
N ASN A 137 2.88 13.32 9.26
CA ASN A 137 2.61 12.04 8.60
C ASN A 137 1.64 11.16 9.41
N VAL A 138 0.38 11.59 9.57
CA VAL A 138 -0.62 10.96 10.45
C VAL A 138 -1.75 10.21 9.74
N GLU A 139 -1.75 10.17 8.40
CA GLU A 139 -2.89 9.73 7.58
C GLU A 139 -3.46 8.35 7.95
N TYR A 140 -2.63 7.39 8.32
CA TYR A 140 -3.05 6.03 8.69
C TYR A 140 -2.89 5.72 10.19
N GLU A 141 -2.82 6.74 11.04
CA GLU A 141 -2.61 6.56 12.50
C GLU A 141 -3.62 5.60 13.11
N ASP A 142 -4.93 5.88 12.95
CA ASP A 142 -6.01 5.04 13.49
C ASP A 142 -5.94 3.60 12.98
N VAL A 143 -5.56 3.42 11.70
CA VAL A 143 -5.43 2.10 11.07
C VAL A 143 -4.32 1.29 11.73
N PHE A 144 -3.19 1.91 12.06
CA PHE A 144 -2.06 1.22 12.69
C PHE A 144 -2.29 0.97 14.17
N VAL A 145 -2.89 1.92 14.89
CA VAL A 145 -3.28 1.78 16.29
C VAL A 145 -4.28 0.62 16.44
N ASP A 146 -5.34 0.58 15.62
CA ASP A 146 -6.34 -0.48 15.66
C ASP A 146 -5.74 -1.85 15.27
N ALA A 147 -4.89 -1.91 14.25
CA ALA A 147 -4.22 -3.14 13.84
C ALA A 147 -3.33 -3.70 14.96
N THR A 148 -2.58 -2.82 15.65
CA THR A 148 -1.73 -3.19 16.78
C THR A 148 -2.55 -3.65 17.97
N ARG A 149 -3.64 -2.96 18.29
CA ARG A 149 -4.56 -3.35 19.37
C ARG A 149 -5.08 -4.78 19.15
N ARG A 150 -5.56 -5.08 17.93
CA ARG A 150 -6.04 -6.44 17.58
C ARG A 150 -4.93 -7.49 17.60
N ALA A 151 -3.69 -7.13 17.24
CA ALA A 151 -2.56 -8.03 17.34
C ALA A 151 -2.25 -8.38 18.81
N ARG A 152 -2.30 -7.39 19.70
CA ARG A 152 -2.11 -7.54 21.15
C ARG A 152 -3.18 -8.42 21.77
N GLU A 153 -4.46 -8.15 21.51
CA GLU A 153 -5.61 -8.92 22.00
C GLU A 153 -5.53 -10.40 21.55
N ALA A 154 -5.02 -10.64 20.35
CA ALA A 154 -4.85 -11.98 19.79
C ALA A 154 -3.51 -12.66 20.17
N GLY A 155 -2.68 -12.04 20.99
CA GLY A 155 -1.37 -12.57 21.41
C GLY A 155 -0.42 -12.83 20.23
N ARG A 156 -0.36 -11.92 19.24
CA ARG A 156 0.47 -12.09 18.06
C ARG A 156 1.82 -11.40 18.23
N GLY A 157 2.85 -12.00 17.64
CA GLY A 157 4.17 -11.39 17.53
C GLY A 157 4.74 -10.95 18.88
N LEU A 158 5.03 -9.68 19.04
CA LEU A 158 5.55 -9.06 20.26
C LEU A 158 4.75 -9.42 21.54
N TRP A 159 3.46 -9.68 21.41
CA TRP A 159 2.54 -9.98 22.52
C TRP A 159 2.19 -11.46 22.65
N GLY A 160 2.79 -12.34 21.85
CA GLY A 160 2.60 -13.78 21.93
C GLY A 160 3.41 -14.43 23.06
N ARG A 161 3.15 -15.72 23.34
CA ARG A 161 3.89 -16.50 24.37
C ARG A 161 5.39 -16.58 24.14
N GLY A 162 5.86 -16.41 22.91
CA GLY A 162 7.28 -16.31 22.51
C GLY A 162 7.74 -14.87 22.24
N GLY A 163 6.88 -13.89 22.49
CA GLY A 163 7.15 -12.47 22.29
C GLY A 163 7.84 -11.81 23.48
N CYS A 164 7.95 -10.50 23.43
CA CYS A 164 8.70 -9.72 24.42
C CYS A 164 7.88 -9.40 25.68
N ALA A 165 6.57 -9.46 25.61
CA ALA A 165 5.67 -9.16 26.74
C ALA A 165 5.64 -10.26 27.82
N ALA A 166 6.27 -11.40 27.57
CA ALA A 166 6.31 -12.55 28.49
C ALA A 166 7.62 -12.63 29.29
N ARG A 167 8.47 -11.59 29.25
CA ARG A 167 9.74 -11.54 29.99
C ARG A 167 9.70 -10.50 31.08
#